data_c138372a4d6c206672b6b96ded5d8bbb
#
_entry.id   c138372a4d6c206672b6b96ded5d8bbb
#
_cell.length_a   1.000
_cell.length_b   1.000
_cell.length_c   1.000
_cell.angle_alpha   90.00
_cell.angle_beta   90.00
_cell.angle_gamma   90.00
#
_symmetry.space_group_name_H-M   'P 1'
#
loop_
_entity.id
_entity.type
_entity.pdbx_description
1 polymer ?
#
loop_
_entity_poly.entity_id
_entity_poly.type
_entity_poly.pdbx_seq_one_letter_code
_entity_poly.pdbx_strand_id
1 'polypeptide(L)'
;YWQMPCSLGADLSQGDDFCAFTFLFPLSNGSFGVKTRNYISSSTLMKLPAAMRIKYDQFMKEGSLIVLEGTVLDMMEVYEDLDNHIIECGYDVRCFGYDPYNAKEFVERWASENGPFGIEKVIQGAKTESVPLGELKKLSEERMLLFDEDLMTFAMGNCITLEDTNGNRKLLKKRYEQKIDAVAAMMDAYIAFKANREAFE
;
A
#
# COMPACT_ATOMS: atom_id res chain seq x y z
N TYR A 1 16.07 -5.60 4.20
CA TYR A 1 15.81 -4.13 4.20
C TYR A 1 16.06 -3.45 5.56
N TRP A 2 16.78 -4.10 6.46
CA TRP A 2 17.14 -3.54 7.75
C TRP A 2 17.88 -2.20 7.60
N GLN A 3 17.40 -1.16 8.29
CA GLN A 3 17.90 0.21 8.26
C GLN A 3 17.93 0.87 6.88
N MET A 4 17.20 0.32 5.92
CA MET A 4 17.11 0.92 4.60
C MET A 4 16.01 1.99 4.57
N PRO A 5 16.29 3.14 3.92
CA PRO A 5 15.28 4.18 3.74
C PRO A 5 14.16 3.70 2.82
N CYS A 6 12.93 4.03 3.18
CA CYS A 6 11.76 3.69 2.38
C CYS A 6 10.70 4.76 2.44
N SER A 7 9.79 4.71 1.46
CA SER A 7 8.55 5.45 1.41
C SER A 7 7.41 4.51 1.78
N LEU A 8 6.51 4.97 2.64
CA LEU A 8 5.30 4.24 3.03
C LEU A 8 4.09 4.81 2.30
N GLY A 9 3.28 3.94 1.73
CA GLY A 9 1.98 4.31 1.18
C GLY A 9 0.86 3.61 1.94
N ALA A 10 -0.28 4.27 2.06
CA ALA A 10 -1.44 3.73 2.76
C ALA A 10 -2.73 3.92 1.97
N ASP A 11 -3.48 2.85 1.86
CA ASP A 11 -4.86 2.82 1.40
C ASP A 11 -5.73 2.28 2.54
N LEU A 12 -6.38 3.19 3.27
CA LEU A 12 -7.15 2.91 4.46
C LEU A 12 -8.64 2.72 4.13
N SER A 13 -8.93 1.91 3.13
CA SER A 13 -10.30 1.64 2.72
C SER A 13 -11.14 1.00 3.83
N GLN A 14 -12.45 1.11 3.72
CA GLN A 14 -13.41 0.49 4.65
C GLN A 14 -14.18 -0.64 3.97
N GLY A 15 -14.90 -1.41 4.80
CA GLY A 15 -15.77 -2.48 4.37
C GLY A 15 -15.00 -3.76 4.10
N ASP A 16 -15.23 -4.36 2.94
CA ASP A 16 -14.65 -5.65 2.56
C ASP A 16 -13.25 -5.55 1.95
N ASP A 17 -12.71 -4.34 1.83
CA ASP A 17 -11.37 -4.14 1.31
C ASP A 17 -10.30 -4.20 2.41
N PHE A 18 -9.06 -4.46 2.01
CA PHE A 18 -7.93 -4.42 2.92
C PHE A 18 -7.63 -2.98 3.36
N CYS A 19 -7.16 -2.83 4.59
CA CYS A 19 -6.37 -1.68 4.97
C CYS A 19 -4.93 -1.98 4.58
N ALA A 20 -4.42 -1.34 3.52
CA ALA A 20 -3.18 -1.72 2.88
C ALA A 20 -2.06 -0.72 3.14
N PHE A 21 -0.88 -1.23 3.44
CA PHE A 21 0.35 -0.46 3.57
C PHE A 21 1.43 -1.08 2.69
N THR A 22 2.10 -0.25 1.89
CA THR A 22 3.19 -0.69 1.03
C THR A 22 4.43 0.14 1.28
N PHE A 23 5.56 -0.54 1.49
CA PHE A 23 6.88 0.05 1.67
C PHE A 23 7.65 -0.05 0.36
N LEU A 24 8.13 1.08 -0.15
CA LEU A 24 9.02 1.16 -1.30
C LEU A 24 10.43 1.51 -0.86
N PHE A 25 11.38 0.65 -1.18
CA PHE A 25 12.81 0.81 -0.88
C PHE A 25 13.55 1.17 -2.16
N PRO A 26 13.94 2.45 -2.37
CA PRO A 26 14.74 2.81 -3.55
C PRO A 26 16.09 2.11 -3.50
N LEU A 27 16.48 1.49 -4.60
CA LEU A 27 17.75 0.80 -4.74
C LEU A 27 18.67 1.56 -5.69
N SER A 28 19.99 1.31 -5.61
CA SER A 28 21.02 2.07 -6.33
C SER A 28 20.91 1.99 -7.86
N ASN A 29 20.28 0.94 -8.39
CA ASN A 29 20.10 0.74 -9.84
C ASN A 29 18.81 1.32 -10.41
N GLY A 30 18.05 2.10 -9.62
CA GLY A 30 16.75 2.66 -10.00
C GLY A 30 15.58 1.71 -9.82
N SER A 31 15.80 0.48 -9.34
CA SER A 31 14.73 -0.43 -8.95
C SER A 31 14.22 -0.11 -7.55
N PHE A 32 13.09 -0.75 -7.20
CA PHE A 32 12.51 -0.64 -5.86
C PHE A 32 12.26 -2.01 -5.28
N GLY A 33 12.69 -2.21 -4.03
CA GLY A 33 12.17 -3.29 -3.22
C GLY A 33 10.76 -2.95 -2.74
N VAL A 34 9.87 -3.92 -2.72
CA VAL A 34 8.46 -3.73 -2.34
C VAL A 34 8.10 -4.73 -1.25
N LYS A 35 7.62 -4.24 -0.13
CA LYS A 35 7.06 -5.03 0.97
C LYS A 35 5.71 -4.47 1.35
N THR A 36 4.78 -5.34 1.76
CA THR A 36 3.44 -4.91 2.14
C THR A 36 3.06 -5.41 3.53
N ARG A 37 2.10 -4.71 4.14
CA ARG A 37 1.41 -5.17 5.33
C ARG A 37 -0.05 -4.76 5.21
N ASN A 38 -0.93 -5.74 5.24
CA ASN A 38 -2.34 -5.55 4.96
C ASN A 38 -3.17 -6.07 6.12
N TYR A 39 -4.32 -5.46 6.36
CA TYR A 39 -5.19 -5.79 7.49
C TYR A 39 -6.61 -6.06 7.02
N ILE A 40 -7.24 -7.06 7.62
CA ILE A 40 -8.64 -7.41 7.42
C ILE A 40 -9.27 -7.77 8.76
N SER A 41 -10.55 -7.46 8.96
CA SER A 41 -11.26 -7.90 10.15
C SER A 41 -11.60 -9.39 10.07
N SER A 42 -11.65 -10.07 11.23
CA SER A 42 -12.05 -11.47 11.30
C SER A 42 -13.45 -11.71 10.73
N SER A 43 -14.36 -10.77 10.96
CA SER A 43 -15.73 -10.84 10.43
C SER A 43 -15.75 -10.80 8.90
N THR A 44 -14.97 -9.92 8.28
CA THR A 44 -14.86 -9.84 6.81
C THR A 44 -14.24 -11.11 6.24
N LEU A 45 -13.20 -11.63 6.87
CA LEU A 45 -12.54 -12.87 6.45
C LEU A 45 -13.52 -14.05 6.44
N MET A 46 -14.35 -14.18 7.48
CA MET A 46 -15.31 -15.26 7.59
C MET A 46 -16.44 -15.22 6.56
N LYS A 47 -16.73 -14.05 6.01
CA LYS A 47 -17.76 -13.88 4.97
C LYS A 47 -17.28 -14.24 3.57
N LEU A 48 -15.99 -14.45 3.39
CA LEU A 48 -15.43 -14.75 2.07
C LEU A 48 -15.80 -16.16 1.60
N PRO A 49 -15.95 -16.36 0.28
CA PRO A 49 -16.08 -17.71 -0.30
C PRO A 49 -14.86 -18.58 0.07
N ALA A 50 -15.08 -19.90 0.17
CA ALA A 50 -14.02 -20.84 0.57
C ALA A 50 -12.75 -20.74 -0.31
N ALA A 51 -12.92 -20.56 -1.62
CA ALA A 51 -11.80 -20.43 -2.55
C ALA A 51 -10.94 -19.18 -2.25
N MET A 52 -11.56 -18.07 -1.86
CA MET A 52 -10.84 -16.85 -1.47
C MET A 52 -10.15 -17.01 -0.13
N ARG A 53 -10.77 -17.71 0.83
CA ARG A 53 -10.16 -17.95 2.14
C ARG A 53 -8.87 -18.78 2.03
N ILE A 54 -8.77 -19.70 1.07
CA ILE A 54 -7.55 -20.46 0.81
C ILE A 54 -6.41 -19.53 0.39
N LYS A 55 -6.67 -18.58 -0.50
CA LYS A 55 -5.69 -17.58 -0.93
C LYS A 55 -5.27 -16.66 0.23
N TYR A 56 -6.23 -16.18 1.01
CA TYR A 56 -5.97 -15.30 2.14
C TYR A 56 -5.19 -16.03 3.26
N ASP A 57 -5.43 -17.31 3.44
CA ASP A 57 -4.64 -18.14 4.36
C ASP A 57 -3.16 -18.17 3.96
N GLN A 58 -2.87 -18.25 2.66
CA GLN A 58 -1.51 -18.16 2.15
C GLN A 58 -0.89 -16.79 2.43
N PHE A 59 -1.65 -15.70 2.25
CA PHE A 59 -1.18 -14.36 2.57
C PHE A 59 -0.89 -14.18 4.06
N MET A 60 -1.70 -14.80 4.92
CA MET A 60 -1.46 -14.81 6.37
C MET A 60 -0.18 -15.58 6.71
N LYS A 61 0.05 -16.73 6.09
CA LYS A 61 1.26 -17.54 6.30
C LYS A 61 2.53 -16.82 5.87
N GLU A 62 2.50 -16.09 4.78
CA GLU A 62 3.67 -15.30 4.34
C GLU A 62 3.87 -14.02 5.17
N GLY A 63 2.91 -13.62 5.99
CA GLY A 63 2.98 -12.43 6.84
C GLY A 63 2.56 -11.12 6.18
N SER A 64 2.03 -11.17 4.95
CA SER A 64 1.56 -9.97 4.24
C SER A 64 0.14 -9.55 4.62
N LEU A 65 -0.65 -10.46 5.19
CA LEU A 65 -2.01 -10.20 5.65
C LEU A 65 -2.15 -10.50 7.14
N ILE A 66 -2.65 -9.53 7.88
CA ILE A 66 -2.93 -9.63 9.32
C ILE A 66 -4.45 -9.58 9.53
N VAL A 67 -4.97 -10.53 10.28
CA VAL A 67 -6.37 -10.58 10.67
C VAL A 67 -6.50 -10.03 12.08
N LEU A 68 -7.31 -8.98 12.23
CA LEU A 68 -7.64 -8.39 13.53
C LEU A 68 -9.06 -8.79 13.94
N GLU A 69 -9.22 -9.16 15.21
CA GLU A 69 -10.51 -9.55 15.75
C GLU A 69 -11.51 -8.40 15.72
N GLY A 70 -12.73 -8.66 15.28
CA GLY A 70 -13.83 -7.71 15.28
C GLY A 70 -14.62 -7.68 13.99
N THR A 71 -15.63 -6.81 13.97
CA THR A 71 -16.50 -6.60 12.80
C THR A 71 -15.97 -5.50 11.89
N VAL A 72 -15.25 -4.54 12.45
CA VAL A 72 -14.64 -3.39 11.77
C VAL A 72 -13.20 -3.25 12.25
N LEU A 73 -12.31 -2.81 11.37
CA LEU A 73 -10.93 -2.52 11.76
C LEU A 73 -10.87 -1.27 12.64
N ASP A 74 -10.22 -1.40 13.79
CA ASP A 74 -9.86 -0.28 14.66
C ASP A 74 -8.54 0.32 14.14
N MET A 75 -8.57 1.58 13.70
CA MET A 75 -7.39 2.24 13.12
C MET A 75 -6.25 2.40 14.12
N MET A 76 -6.53 2.49 15.41
CA MET A 76 -5.46 2.56 16.41
C MET A 76 -4.79 1.20 16.64
N GLU A 77 -5.55 0.12 16.56
CA GLU A 77 -4.99 -1.23 16.58
C GLU A 77 -4.14 -1.51 15.34
N VAL A 78 -4.61 -1.09 14.17
CA VAL A 78 -3.83 -1.13 12.91
C VAL A 78 -2.55 -0.33 13.05
N TYR A 79 -2.63 0.88 13.58
CA TYR A 79 -1.46 1.75 13.79
C TYR A 79 -0.41 1.07 14.69
N GLU A 80 -0.83 0.53 15.83
CA GLU A 80 0.07 -0.11 16.77
C GLU A 80 0.77 -1.34 16.18
N ASP A 81 0.03 -2.18 15.44
CA ASP A 81 0.63 -3.33 14.77
C ASP A 81 1.62 -2.90 13.68
N LEU A 82 1.25 -1.90 12.87
CA LEU A 82 2.14 -1.39 11.82
C LEU A 82 3.41 -0.77 12.42
N ASP A 83 3.27 0.04 13.46
CA ASP A 83 4.41 0.68 14.14
C ASP A 83 5.37 -0.37 14.71
N ASN A 84 4.84 -1.38 15.38
CA ASN A 84 5.64 -2.50 15.88
C ASN A 84 6.34 -3.25 14.75
N HIS A 85 5.66 -3.47 13.65
CA HIS A 85 6.25 -4.12 12.46
C HIS A 85 7.41 -3.31 11.89
N ILE A 86 7.24 -2.00 11.74
CA ILE A 86 8.30 -1.10 11.26
C ILE A 86 9.53 -1.17 12.19
N ILE A 87 9.31 -1.15 13.50
CA ILE A 87 10.38 -1.25 14.49
C ILE A 87 11.10 -2.61 14.41
N GLU A 88 10.34 -3.69 14.39
CA GLU A 88 10.89 -5.06 14.33
C GLU A 88 11.68 -5.31 13.04
N CYS A 89 11.20 -4.81 11.91
CA CYS A 89 11.88 -4.92 10.62
C CYS A 89 13.02 -3.92 10.46
N GLY A 90 13.10 -2.91 11.32
CA GLY A 90 14.12 -1.87 11.26
C GLY A 90 14.02 -0.99 10.02
N TYR A 91 12.82 -0.75 9.52
CA TYR A 91 12.61 0.10 8.34
C TYR A 91 12.80 1.58 8.71
N ASP A 92 13.51 2.31 7.85
CA ASP A 92 13.71 3.75 7.98
C ASP A 92 12.71 4.49 7.07
N VAL A 93 11.49 4.72 7.59
CA VAL A 93 10.42 5.39 6.84
C VAL A 93 10.67 6.89 6.80
N ARG A 94 10.95 7.42 5.62
CA ARG A 94 11.31 8.84 5.41
C ARG A 94 10.19 9.70 4.86
N CYS A 95 9.17 9.10 4.26
CA CYS A 95 7.97 9.81 3.83
C CYS A 95 6.77 8.88 3.83
N PHE A 96 5.58 9.47 3.81
CA PHE A 96 4.32 8.76 3.96
C PHE A 96 3.27 9.37 3.04
N GLY A 97 2.81 8.60 2.06
CA GLY A 97 1.74 8.97 1.16
C GLY A 97 0.44 8.26 1.53
N TYR A 98 -0.68 8.96 1.53
CA TYR A 98 -1.95 8.37 1.91
C TYR A 98 -3.12 8.93 1.09
N ASP A 99 -4.09 8.06 0.84
CA ASP A 99 -5.42 8.45 0.39
C ASP A 99 -6.18 9.08 1.56
N PRO A 100 -6.81 10.26 1.40
CA PRO A 100 -7.47 10.95 2.50
C PRO A 100 -8.71 10.23 3.07
N TYR A 101 -9.25 9.25 2.35
CA TYR A 101 -10.44 8.52 2.79
C TYR A 101 -10.17 7.74 4.09
N ASN A 102 -10.93 8.03 5.14
CA ASN A 102 -10.80 7.44 6.49
C ASN A 102 -9.41 7.52 7.13
N ALA A 103 -8.56 8.43 6.67
CA ALA A 103 -7.17 8.47 7.09
C ALA A 103 -6.90 9.41 8.28
N LYS A 104 -7.84 10.27 8.65
CA LYS A 104 -7.62 11.34 9.61
C LYS A 104 -6.98 10.86 10.92
N GLU A 105 -7.60 9.88 11.58
CA GLU A 105 -7.15 9.38 12.89
C GLU A 105 -5.75 8.76 12.80
N PHE A 106 -5.51 7.93 11.77
CA PHE A 106 -4.21 7.31 11.54
C PHE A 106 -3.12 8.35 11.27
N VAL A 107 -3.39 9.31 10.38
CA VAL A 107 -2.41 10.34 10.00
C VAL A 107 -2.08 11.27 11.15
N GLU A 108 -3.07 11.66 11.96
CA GLU A 108 -2.83 12.47 13.17
C GLU A 108 -1.92 11.73 14.16
N ARG A 109 -2.15 10.44 14.37
CA ARG A 109 -1.29 9.62 15.23
C ARG A 109 0.13 9.49 14.65
N TRP A 110 0.24 9.23 13.35
CA TRP A 110 1.54 9.17 12.67
C TRP A 110 2.32 10.47 12.84
N ALA A 111 1.68 11.62 12.56
CA ALA A 111 2.31 12.93 12.67
C ALA A 111 2.74 13.25 14.11
N SER A 112 1.92 12.84 15.09
CA SER A 112 2.22 13.01 16.51
C SER A 112 3.48 12.27 16.94
N GLU A 113 3.71 11.07 16.42
CA GLU A 113 4.83 10.20 16.83
C GLU A 113 6.07 10.35 15.95
N ASN A 114 5.89 10.64 14.65
CA ASN A 114 6.99 10.69 13.67
C ASN A 114 7.29 12.10 13.16
N GLY A 115 6.52 13.10 13.57
CA GLY A 115 6.61 14.45 13.07
C GLY A 115 5.80 14.69 11.78
N PRO A 116 5.60 15.96 11.40
CA PRO A 116 4.73 16.31 10.28
C PRO A 116 5.42 16.29 8.91
N PHE A 117 6.73 16.05 8.86
CA PHE A 117 7.49 16.12 7.62
C PHE A 117 7.32 14.86 6.76
N GLY A 118 7.32 15.04 5.44
CA GLY A 118 7.24 13.94 4.49
C GLY A 118 5.87 13.30 4.38
N ILE A 119 4.83 13.90 4.95
CA ILE A 119 3.45 13.41 4.86
C ILE A 119 2.78 14.03 3.62
N GLU A 120 2.37 13.16 2.67
CA GLU A 120 1.78 13.59 1.40
C GLU A 120 0.36 13.04 1.25
N LYS A 121 -0.59 13.95 1.11
CA LYS A 121 -1.98 13.62 0.81
C LYS A 121 -2.11 13.35 -0.68
N VAL A 122 -2.57 12.16 -1.05
CA VAL A 122 -2.75 11.76 -2.44
C VAL A 122 -4.25 11.72 -2.76
N ILE A 123 -4.70 12.68 -3.54
CA ILE A 123 -6.11 12.73 -3.99
C ILE A 123 -6.26 11.81 -5.19
N GLN A 124 -7.14 10.80 -5.08
CA GLN A 124 -7.42 9.86 -6.15
C GLN A 124 -8.02 10.55 -7.37
N GLY A 125 -7.68 10.05 -8.55
CA GLY A 125 -8.22 10.47 -9.82
C GLY A 125 -7.19 10.40 -10.95
N ALA A 126 -7.68 10.32 -12.18
CA ALA A 126 -6.83 10.17 -13.35
C ALA A 126 -5.78 11.28 -13.50
N LYS A 127 -6.15 12.50 -13.12
CA LYS A 127 -5.24 13.65 -13.21
C LYS A 127 -4.02 13.53 -12.30
N THR A 128 -4.21 13.03 -11.07
CA THR A 128 -3.15 12.86 -10.07
C THR A 128 -2.33 11.59 -10.32
N GLU A 129 -3.02 10.50 -10.73
CA GLU A 129 -2.45 9.17 -10.85
C GLU A 129 -1.75 8.91 -12.18
N SER A 130 -2.05 9.70 -13.22
CA SER A 130 -1.65 9.38 -14.60
C SER A 130 -0.14 9.21 -14.79
N VAL A 131 0.67 10.17 -14.34
CA VAL A 131 2.13 10.11 -14.48
C VAL A 131 2.73 9.03 -13.57
N PRO A 132 2.42 8.99 -12.27
CA PRO A 132 2.93 7.93 -11.40
C PRO A 132 2.56 6.53 -11.87
N LEU A 133 1.34 6.33 -12.34
CA LEU A 133 0.87 5.04 -12.84
C LEU A 133 1.63 4.59 -14.09
N GLY A 134 1.88 5.51 -15.02
CA GLY A 134 2.68 5.22 -16.21
C GLY A 134 4.13 4.84 -15.87
N GLU A 135 4.73 5.52 -14.90
CA GLU A 135 6.08 5.22 -14.42
C GLU A 135 6.15 3.87 -13.71
N LEU A 136 5.19 3.56 -12.84
CA LEU A 136 5.12 2.26 -12.15
C LEU A 136 4.89 1.12 -13.13
N LYS A 137 4.04 1.32 -14.13
CA LYS A 137 3.81 0.34 -15.19
C LYS A 137 5.12 0.03 -15.92
N LYS A 138 5.87 1.05 -16.30
CA LYS A 138 7.17 0.90 -16.95
C LYS A 138 8.15 0.13 -16.07
N LEU A 139 8.26 0.51 -14.79
CA LEU A 139 9.11 -0.21 -13.83
C LEU A 139 8.73 -1.68 -13.69
N SER A 140 7.43 -1.98 -13.68
CA SER A 140 6.93 -3.36 -13.63
C SER A 140 7.31 -4.15 -14.88
N GLU A 141 7.13 -3.57 -16.07
CA GLU A 141 7.49 -4.19 -17.35
C GLU A 141 9.00 -4.44 -17.47
N GLU A 142 9.82 -3.54 -16.92
CA GLU A 142 11.27 -3.65 -16.89
C GLU A 142 11.79 -4.53 -15.73
N ARG A 143 10.89 -5.13 -14.95
CA ARG A 143 11.22 -5.97 -13.78
C ARG A 143 12.04 -5.23 -12.71
N MET A 144 11.73 -3.96 -12.51
CA MET A 144 12.38 -3.10 -11.53
C MET A 144 11.56 -2.87 -10.26
N LEU A 145 10.41 -3.51 -10.13
CA LEU A 145 9.66 -3.64 -8.88
C LEU A 145 9.90 -5.04 -8.33
N LEU A 146 10.65 -5.14 -7.23
CA LEU A 146 11.14 -6.40 -6.68
C LEU A 146 10.30 -6.80 -5.47
N PHE A 147 9.42 -7.77 -5.64
CA PHE A 147 8.60 -8.33 -4.57
C PHE A 147 8.50 -9.84 -4.69
N ASP A 148 8.33 -10.51 -3.55
CA ASP A 148 8.22 -11.97 -3.43
C ASP A 148 6.92 -12.41 -2.75
N GLU A 149 6.07 -11.47 -2.36
CA GLU A 149 4.80 -11.76 -1.69
C GLU A 149 3.72 -12.20 -2.67
N ASP A 150 3.03 -13.28 -2.35
CA ASP A 150 1.89 -13.78 -3.14
C ASP A 150 0.73 -12.78 -3.16
N LEU A 151 0.52 -12.04 -2.05
CA LEU A 151 -0.49 -10.99 -1.99
C LEU A 151 -0.21 -9.90 -3.03
N MET A 152 1.04 -9.45 -3.15
CA MET A 152 1.40 -8.42 -4.12
C MET A 152 1.24 -8.92 -5.56
N THR A 153 1.62 -10.16 -5.84
CA THR A 153 1.39 -10.81 -7.15
C THR A 153 -0.10 -10.88 -7.48
N PHE A 154 -0.92 -11.24 -6.51
CA PHE A 154 -2.38 -11.26 -6.65
C PHE A 154 -2.93 -9.86 -6.95
N ALA A 155 -2.52 -8.86 -6.18
CA ALA A 155 -2.97 -7.47 -6.37
C ALA A 155 -2.56 -6.91 -7.74
N MET A 156 -1.32 -7.13 -8.15
CA MET A 156 -0.83 -6.72 -9.48
C MET A 156 -1.62 -7.37 -10.60
N GLY A 157 -1.95 -8.66 -10.48
CA GLY A 157 -2.75 -9.39 -11.46
C GLY A 157 -4.19 -8.89 -11.60
N ASN A 158 -4.72 -8.23 -10.57
CA ASN A 158 -6.09 -7.70 -10.56
C ASN A 158 -6.20 -6.28 -11.12
N CYS A 159 -5.09 -5.62 -11.42
CA CYS A 159 -5.10 -4.23 -11.86
C CYS A 159 -5.37 -4.09 -13.34
N ILE A 160 -6.15 -3.06 -13.67
CA ILE A 160 -6.24 -2.49 -15.01
C ILE A 160 -6.09 -0.98 -14.92
N THR A 161 -5.77 -0.35 -16.05
CA THR A 161 -5.77 1.11 -16.15
C THR A 161 -6.92 1.57 -17.04
N LEU A 162 -7.60 2.63 -16.63
CA LEU A 162 -8.59 3.33 -17.42
C LEU A 162 -8.00 4.65 -17.91
N GLU A 163 -8.15 4.92 -19.21
CA GLU A 163 -7.72 6.17 -19.82
C GLU A 163 -8.96 7.07 -20.05
N ASP A 164 -8.88 8.33 -19.65
CA ASP A 164 -9.93 9.30 -19.90
C ASP A 164 -9.81 9.92 -21.30
N THR A 165 -10.74 10.80 -21.66
CA THR A 165 -10.78 11.47 -22.98
C THR A 165 -9.57 12.39 -23.24
N ASN A 166 -8.82 12.75 -22.20
CA ASN A 166 -7.62 13.58 -22.26
C ASN A 166 -6.32 12.76 -22.22
N GLY A 167 -6.42 11.42 -22.28
CA GLY A 167 -5.27 10.53 -22.19
C GLY A 167 -4.73 10.29 -20.80
N ASN A 168 -5.39 10.79 -19.75
CA ASN A 168 -5.01 10.52 -18.37
C ASN A 168 -5.47 9.13 -17.94
N ARG A 169 -4.66 8.47 -17.10
CA ARG A 169 -4.91 7.12 -16.64
C ARG A 169 -5.17 7.07 -15.15
N LYS A 170 -6.04 6.15 -14.75
CA LYS A 170 -6.24 5.83 -13.33
C LYS A 170 -6.30 4.33 -13.11
N LEU A 171 -5.98 3.92 -11.89
CA LEU A 171 -5.99 2.53 -11.47
C LEU A 171 -7.40 2.04 -11.18
N LEU A 172 -7.75 0.85 -11.69
CA LEU A 172 -9.03 0.20 -11.43
C LEU A 172 -8.85 -1.30 -11.19
N LYS A 173 -9.81 -1.89 -10.46
CA LYS A 173 -9.98 -3.35 -10.36
C LYS A 173 -10.49 -3.90 -11.69
N LYS A 174 -10.03 -5.07 -12.09
CA LYS A 174 -10.59 -5.82 -13.23
C LYS A 174 -12.02 -6.25 -12.96
N ARG A 175 -12.30 -6.67 -11.71
CA ARG A 175 -13.62 -7.10 -11.23
C ARG A 175 -13.84 -6.57 -9.83
N TYR A 176 -15.11 -6.40 -9.46
CA TYR A 176 -15.48 -5.84 -8.16
C TYR A 176 -14.91 -6.63 -6.97
N GLU A 177 -14.93 -7.96 -7.04
CA GLU A 177 -14.43 -8.83 -5.97
C GLU A 177 -12.90 -8.97 -5.89
N GLN A 178 -12.17 -8.41 -6.85
CA GLN A 178 -10.71 -8.49 -6.88
C GLN A 178 -10.07 -7.33 -6.13
N LYS A 179 -9.06 -7.63 -5.33
CA LYS A 179 -8.36 -6.64 -4.49
C LYS A 179 -7.13 -6.07 -5.19
N ILE A 180 -6.98 -4.75 -5.11
CA ILE A 180 -5.82 -4.01 -5.65
C ILE A 180 -5.23 -3.06 -4.60
N ASP A 181 -5.67 -3.15 -3.35
CA ASP A 181 -5.37 -2.17 -2.31
C ASP A 181 -3.86 -2.00 -2.07
N ALA A 182 -3.09 -3.08 -2.14
CA ALA A 182 -1.64 -3.03 -1.99
C ALA A 182 -0.97 -2.27 -3.15
N VAL A 183 -1.51 -2.35 -4.37
CA VAL A 183 -1.02 -1.58 -5.53
C VAL A 183 -1.40 -0.10 -5.40
N ALA A 184 -2.61 0.20 -4.94
CA ALA A 184 -3.01 1.57 -4.65
C ALA A 184 -2.11 2.21 -3.58
N ALA A 185 -1.81 1.48 -2.51
CA ALA A 185 -0.85 1.91 -1.48
C ALA A 185 0.57 2.07 -2.04
N MET A 186 1.01 1.20 -2.94
CA MET A 186 2.31 1.35 -3.62
C MET A 186 2.37 2.63 -4.43
N MET A 187 1.31 2.97 -5.13
CA MET A 187 1.23 4.23 -5.88
C MET A 187 1.33 5.43 -4.95
N ASP A 188 0.65 5.41 -3.81
CA ASP A 188 0.74 6.48 -2.80
C ASP A 188 2.16 6.60 -2.25
N ALA A 189 2.83 5.49 -1.99
CA ALA A 189 4.24 5.47 -1.58
C ALA A 189 5.16 6.06 -2.65
N TYR A 190 4.91 5.74 -3.91
CA TYR A 190 5.70 6.24 -5.04
C TYR A 190 5.53 7.75 -5.22
N ILE A 191 4.31 8.25 -5.11
CA ILE A 191 4.01 9.70 -5.17
C ILE A 191 4.71 10.44 -4.03
N ALA A 192 4.66 9.91 -2.80
CA ALA A 192 5.35 10.49 -1.67
C ALA A 192 6.88 10.47 -1.85
N PHE A 193 7.43 9.38 -2.39
CA PHE A 193 8.85 9.29 -2.72
C PHE A 193 9.27 10.38 -3.72
N LYS A 194 8.52 10.57 -4.78
CA LYS A 194 8.83 11.59 -5.80
C LYS A 194 8.78 13.01 -5.24
N ALA A 195 7.87 13.28 -4.31
CA ALA A 195 7.74 14.57 -3.65
C ALA A 195 8.85 14.82 -2.61
N ASN A 196 9.54 13.78 -2.14
CA ASN A 196 10.51 13.85 -1.05
C ASN A 196 11.86 13.21 -1.44
N ARG A 197 12.27 13.29 -2.68
CA ARG A 197 13.51 12.66 -3.17
C ARG A 197 14.75 13.04 -2.35
N GLU A 198 14.82 14.28 -1.91
CA GLU A 198 15.93 14.78 -1.10
C GLU A 198 16.14 13.99 0.21
N ALA A 199 15.07 13.42 0.74
CA ALA A 199 15.15 12.58 1.95
C ALA A 199 15.88 11.25 1.72
N PHE A 200 16.13 10.88 0.48
CA PHE A 200 16.77 9.62 0.09
C PHE A 200 18.17 9.79 -0.49
N GLU A 201 18.69 11.01 -0.54
CA GLU A 201 20.03 11.35 -1.05
C GLU A 201 21.14 11.29 0.02
#